data_8202b00a9543eafa3f3d64266ae6dcb6
#
_entry.id   8202b00a9543eafa3f3d64266ae6dcb6
#
_cell.length_a   1.000
_cell.length_b   1.000
_cell.length_c   1.000
_cell.angle_alpha   90.00
_cell.angle_beta   90.00
_cell.angle_gamma   90.00
#
_symmetry.space_group_name_H-M   'P 1'
#
loop_
_entity.id
_entity.type
_entity.pdbx_description
1 polymer ?
#
loop_
_entity_poly.entity_id
_entity_poly.type
_entity_poly.pdbx_seq_one_letter_code
_entity_poly.pdbx_strand_id
1 'polypeptide(L)'
;MTQRIDHLIAGKAVTSAEYFETVNPSTQAVLAEVAAGGRDEVNAAVAAAKAAFPQWAATPQKERARLMRNLGDLINAHVPEIAAMESSDCGQTISQTAKQLIPRAADNFYYFAEMCTRTDGHTYPTETHLNYTLFHPVGVCALISPWNVPFMTGTWKVAPCLAFGNTAVLKMSELSPLTAARLGELALEAGIPPGVLNLVHGTGKDAGEPLCAHPDVRAISFTGSTATGHRIVKAAGLKKFSMELGGKSPFVVFDDADLDRALDAAIFMIFSNNGERCTAGSRIFVQQSIYKDFAAKFVERAKRLRVGDALDEKTIVGPMISPAHLAKVRSYIELGPREGATLLCGGLGAPELPAHLQRGNFVLPTVFGDVRNEMRIAQEEIFGPVACLIPFADEAEAIRLANDIDYGLSSYVWTENLGKAHRVAAAIEAGMCFVNSQNVRDLRQPFGGTKASGTGREGGTWSFEVFLEPKNVCVSMGSHHIPHWGA
;
A
#
# COMPACT_ATOMS: atom_id res chain seq x y z
N MET A 1 -8.55 19.25 26.52
CA MET A 1 -8.98 17.82 26.56
C MET A 1 -8.47 17.21 25.29
N THR A 2 -7.84 16.06 25.35
CA THR A 2 -7.38 15.30 24.19
C THR A 2 -8.61 14.87 23.38
N GLN A 3 -8.56 14.97 22.06
CA GLN A 3 -9.65 14.54 21.18
C GLN A 3 -9.87 13.03 21.32
N ARG A 4 -11.14 12.59 21.35
CA ARG A 4 -11.50 11.18 21.28
C ARG A 4 -11.98 10.80 19.90
N ILE A 5 -11.53 9.64 19.40
CA ILE A 5 -11.90 9.06 18.12
C ILE A 5 -12.61 7.73 18.40
N ASP A 6 -13.89 7.68 18.06
CA ASP A 6 -14.71 6.49 18.21
C ASP A 6 -14.74 5.65 16.92
N HIS A 7 -15.26 4.43 16.98
CA HIS A 7 -15.59 3.64 15.79
C HIS A 7 -16.69 4.32 15.00
N LEU A 8 -16.76 4.07 13.69
CA LEU A 8 -17.90 4.46 12.87
C LEU A 8 -18.65 3.18 12.43
N ILE A 9 -19.79 2.91 13.03
CA ILE A 9 -20.60 1.72 12.73
C ILE A 9 -22.04 2.16 12.39
N ALA A 10 -22.55 1.71 11.25
CA ALA A 10 -23.86 2.09 10.75
C ALA A 10 -24.07 3.62 10.67
N GLY A 11 -23.00 4.37 10.35
CA GLY A 11 -23.02 5.84 10.27
C GLY A 11 -23.07 6.56 11.62
N LYS A 12 -22.81 5.87 12.72
CA LYS A 12 -22.83 6.44 14.08
C LYS A 12 -21.47 6.23 14.75
N ALA A 13 -21.07 7.21 15.56
CA ALA A 13 -19.97 7.05 16.49
C ALA A 13 -20.33 5.99 17.56
N VAL A 14 -19.46 5.01 17.74
CA VAL A 14 -19.61 3.94 18.71
C VAL A 14 -18.38 3.94 19.63
N THR A 15 -18.60 4.20 20.90
CA THR A 15 -17.58 4.24 21.94
C THR A 15 -17.04 2.84 22.25
N SER A 16 -15.85 2.76 22.82
CA SER A 16 -15.26 1.55 23.38
C SER A 16 -15.07 1.68 24.89
N ALA A 17 -14.95 0.54 25.58
CA ALA A 17 -14.60 0.52 27.00
C ALA A 17 -13.14 0.99 27.24
N GLU A 18 -12.27 0.74 26.28
CA GLU A 18 -10.85 1.08 26.33
C GLU A 18 -10.47 1.97 25.15
N TYR A 19 -9.46 2.81 25.36
CA TYR A 19 -8.88 3.70 24.35
C TYR A 19 -7.37 3.58 24.40
N PHE A 20 -6.71 3.72 23.25
CA PHE A 20 -5.26 3.83 23.15
C PHE A 20 -4.87 5.19 22.59
N GLU A 21 -3.68 5.66 22.96
CA GLU A 21 -3.15 6.93 22.47
C GLU A 21 -2.51 6.77 21.09
N THR A 22 -2.77 7.70 20.17
CA THR A 22 -1.91 7.94 19.01
C THR A 22 -1.02 9.13 19.27
N VAL A 23 0.24 9.05 18.84
CA VAL A 23 1.27 10.03 19.15
C VAL A 23 1.95 10.54 17.89
N ASN A 24 2.33 11.81 17.91
CA ASN A 24 3.14 12.41 16.85
C ASN A 24 4.57 11.84 16.89
N PRO A 25 5.04 11.14 15.85
CA PRO A 25 6.35 10.51 15.84
C PRO A 25 7.52 11.53 15.81
N SER A 26 7.29 12.79 15.40
CA SER A 26 8.28 13.87 15.46
C SER A 26 8.54 14.36 16.89
N THR A 27 7.48 14.48 17.70
CA THR A 27 7.54 15.17 19.01
C THR A 27 7.22 14.26 20.18
N GLN A 28 6.61 13.12 19.97
CA GLN A 28 6.03 12.21 20.97
C GLN A 28 4.85 12.83 21.75
N ALA A 29 4.24 13.88 21.23
CA ALA A 29 3.03 14.45 21.79
C ALA A 29 1.81 13.55 21.47
N VAL A 30 0.94 13.37 22.45
CA VAL A 30 -0.34 12.67 22.24
C VAL A 30 -1.24 13.52 21.35
N LEU A 31 -1.76 12.92 20.28
CA LEU A 31 -2.67 13.54 19.32
C LEU A 31 -4.13 13.30 19.69
N ALA A 32 -4.47 12.05 19.97
CA ALA A 32 -5.83 11.65 20.30
C ALA A 32 -5.85 10.35 21.14
N GLU A 33 -7.00 10.11 21.79
CA GLU A 33 -7.39 8.81 22.34
C GLU A 33 -8.32 8.12 21.34
N VAL A 34 -7.97 6.91 20.91
CA VAL A 34 -8.68 6.16 19.85
C VAL A 34 -9.31 4.90 20.44
N ALA A 35 -10.55 4.63 20.12
CA ALA A 35 -11.30 3.49 20.60
C ALA A 35 -10.57 2.16 20.32
N ALA A 36 -10.40 1.32 21.33
CA ALA A 36 -9.79 0.00 21.23
C ALA A 36 -10.88 -1.05 21.00
N GLY A 37 -11.18 -1.34 19.73
CA GLY A 37 -12.17 -2.34 19.36
C GLY A 37 -11.63 -3.76 19.39
N GLY A 38 -12.55 -4.69 19.62
CA GLY A 38 -12.33 -6.12 19.62
C GLY A 38 -13.36 -6.86 18.76
N ARG A 39 -13.60 -8.10 19.12
CA ARG A 39 -14.53 -8.99 18.39
C ARG A 39 -15.97 -8.45 18.33
N ASP A 40 -16.44 -7.79 19.38
CA ASP A 40 -17.82 -7.34 19.46
C ASP A 40 -18.08 -6.15 18.51
N GLU A 41 -17.16 -5.19 18.44
CA GLU A 41 -17.20 -4.07 17.52
C GLU A 41 -17.05 -4.54 16.08
N VAL A 42 -16.19 -5.53 15.83
CA VAL A 42 -16.07 -6.18 14.52
C VAL A 42 -17.38 -6.85 14.11
N ASN A 43 -18.00 -7.64 15.00
CA ASN A 43 -19.28 -8.28 14.73
C ASN A 43 -20.38 -7.24 14.42
N ALA A 44 -20.45 -6.16 15.19
CA ALA A 44 -21.40 -5.07 14.97
C ALA A 44 -21.17 -4.36 13.60
N ALA A 45 -19.90 -4.08 13.23
CA ALA A 45 -19.55 -3.45 11.97
C ALA A 45 -19.86 -4.36 10.77
N VAL A 46 -19.54 -5.66 10.87
CA VAL A 46 -19.87 -6.64 9.82
C VAL A 46 -21.37 -6.82 9.67
N ALA A 47 -22.13 -6.86 10.77
CA ALA A 47 -23.58 -6.93 10.74
C ALA A 47 -24.19 -5.68 10.06
N ALA A 48 -23.67 -4.48 10.38
CA ALA A 48 -24.08 -3.22 9.74
C ALA A 48 -23.77 -3.24 8.23
N ALA A 49 -22.57 -3.68 7.83
CA ALA A 49 -22.18 -3.81 6.44
C ALA A 49 -23.09 -4.82 5.69
N LYS A 50 -23.39 -5.96 6.31
CA LYS A 50 -24.28 -6.99 5.76
C LYS A 50 -25.71 -6.48 5.57
N ALA A 51 -26.22 -5.71 6.51
CA ALA A 51 -27.55 -5.10 6.43
C ALA A 51 -27.65 -4.04 5.32
N ALA A 52 -26.62 -3.24 5.12
CA ALA A 52 -26.58 -2.21 4.07
C ALA A 52 -26.33 -2.78 2.66
N PHE A 53 -25.74 -3.96 2.55
CA PHE A 53 -25.29 -4.55 1.28
C PHE A 53 -26.40 -4.67 0.21
N PRO A 54 -27.59 -5.24 0.49
CA PRO A 54 -28.59 -5.43 -0.56
C PRO A 54 -29.02 -4.13 -1.22
N GLN A 55 -29.23 -3.06 -0.44
CA GLN A 55 -29.62 -1.76 -0.95
C GLN A 55 -28.49 -1.10 -1.73
N TRP A 56 -27.24 -1.16 -1.22
CA TRP A 56 -26.08 -0.59 -1.90
C TRP A 56 -25.78 -1.32 -3.22
N ALA A 57 -25.81 -2.64 -3.24
CA ALA A 57 -25.62 -3.44 -4.43
C ALA A 57 -26.68 -3.15 -5.51
N ALA A 58 -27.92 -2.88 -5.10
CA ALA A 58 -29.03 -2.52 -5.99
C ALA A 58 -29.01 -1.03 -6.41
N THR A 59 -28.19 -0.18 -5.78
CA THR A 59 -28.09 1.24 -6.14
C THR A 59 -27.62 1.37 -7.60
N PRO A 60 -28.31 2.18 -8.44
CA PRO A 60 -27.91 2.37 -9.82
C PRO A 60 -26.45 2.79 -9.97
N GLN A 61 -25.73 2.21 -10.94
CA GLN A 61 -24.30 2.48 -11.15
C GLN A 61 -23.98 3.98 -11.28
N LYS A 62 -24.85 4.75 -11.98
CA LYS A 62 -24.69 6.21 -12.12
C LYS A 62 -24.79 6.93 -10.78
N GLU A 63 -25.64 6.45 -9.89
CA GLU A 63 -25.80 7.04 -8.56
C GLU A 63 -24.59 6.72 -7.68
N ARG A 64 -24.11 5.47 -7.67
CA ARG A 64 -22.85 5.16 -6.99
C ARG A 64 -21.69 6.02 -7.51
N ALA A 65 -21.58 6.16 -8.84
CA ALA A 65 -20.56 7.01 -9.46
C ALA A 65 -20.67 8.48 -9.01
N ARG A 66 -21.86 9.02 -8.85
CA ARG A 66 -22.10 10.37 -8.34
C ARG A 66 -21.60 10.52 -6.90
N LEU A 67 -21.97 9.59 -6.02
CA LEU A 67 -21.54 9.59 -4.62
C LEU A 67 -20.03 9.45 -4.46
N MET A 68 -19.41 8.60 -5.29
CA MET A 68 -17.95 8.45 -5.33
C MET A 68 -17.25 9.76 -5.75
N ARG A 69 -17.77 10.47 -6.77
CA ARG A 69 -17.22 11.78 -7.15
C ARG A 69 -17.37 12.81 -6.05
N ASN A 70 -18.53 12.87 -5.40
CA ASN A 70 -18.75 13.77 -4.25
C ASN A 70 -17.69 13.53 -3.16
N LEU A 71 -17.38 12.27 -2.86
CA LEU A 71 -16.33 11.94 -1.88
C LEU A 71 -14.94 12.39 -2.35
N GLY A 72 -14.62 12.20 -3.63
CA GLY A 72 -13.39 12.73 -4.23
C GLY A 72 -13.29 14.26 -4.13
N ASP A 73 -14.39 14.98 -4.41
CA ASP A 73 -14.47 16.44 -4.30
C ASP A 73 -14.26 16.91 -2.85
N LEU A 74 -14.88 16.25 -1.88
CA LEU A 74 -14.69 16.54 -0.46
C LEU A 74 -13.25 16.28 -0.01
N ILE A 75 -12.62 15.18 -0.42
CA ILE A 75 -11.22 14.93 -0.11
C ILE A 75 -10.33 16.05 -0.68
N ASN A 76 -10.54 16.45 -1.93
CA ASN A 76 -9.79 17.54 -2.55
C ASN A 76 -9.99 18.88 -1.83
N ALA A 77 -11.20 19.18 -1.39
CA ALA A 77 -11.50 20.39 -0.62
C ALA A 77 -10.77 20.44 0.73
N HIS A 78 -10.45 19.26 1.30
CA HIS A 78 -9.82 19.12 2.62
C HIS A 78 -8.33 18.66 2.56
N VAL A 79 -7.68 18.76 1.40
CA VAL A 79 -6.26 18.34 1.25
C VAL A 79 -5.35 18.92 2.32
N PRO A 80 -5.35 20.23 2.64
CA PRO A 80 -4.45 20.77 3.66
C PRO A 80 -4.69 20.19 5.06
N GLU A 81 -5.96 20.02 5.44
CA GLU A 81 -6.37 19.44 6.73
C GLU A 81 -5.92 17.99 6.86
N ILE A 82 -6.27 17.15 5.88
CA ILE A 82 -5.97 15.72 5.89
C ILE A 82 -4.45 15.51 5.80
N ALA A 83 -3.74 16.30 5.00
CA ALA A 83 -2.29 16.21 4.86
C ALA A 83 -1.57 16.52 6.17
N ALA A 84 -1.99 17.57 6.89
CA ALA A 84 -1.42 17.91 8.19
C ALA A 84 -1.71 16.83 9.24
N MET A 85 -2.93 16.30 9.25
CA MET A 85 -3.33 15.18 10.11
C MET A 85 -2.49 13.94 9.82
N GLU A 86 -2.34 13.53 8.56
CA GLU A 86 -1.54 12.39 8.13
C GLU A 86 -0.08 12.55 8.53
N SER A 87 0.52 13.73 8.25
CA SER A 87 1.92 14.01 8.60
C SER A 87 2.16 13.97 10.11
N SER A 88 1.22 14.46 10.89
CA SER A 88 1.30 14.42 12.35
C SER A 88 1.15 13.02 12.92
N ASP A 89 0.32 12.18 12.31
CA ASP A 89 -0.04 10.85 12.83
C ASP A 89 0.96 9.75 12.41
N CYS A 90 1.50 9.84 11.18
CA CYS A 90 2.41 8.81 10.66
C CYS A 90 3.85 9.27 10.37
N GLY A 91 4.17 10.57 10.51
CA GLY A 91 5.51 11.08 10.26
C GLY A 91 5.88 11.28 8.79
N GLN A 92 4.95 11.10 7.86
CA GLN A 92 5.17 11.42 6.44
C GLN A 92 5.32 12.92 6.25
N THR A 93 6.24 13.35 5.39
CA THR A 93 6.51 14.78 5.22
C THR A 93 5.32 15.50 4.58
N ILE A 94 4.99 16.69 5.09
CA ILE A 94 3.89 17.51 4.60
C ILE A 94 4.02 17.83 3.11
N SER A 95 5.24 17.96 2.61
CA SER A 95 5.50 18.18 1.19
C SER A 95 5.03 17.01 0.31
N GLN A 96 5.04 15.77 0.81
CA GLN A 96 4.56 14.59 0.10
C GLN A 96 3.05 14.37 0.32
N THR A 97 2.57 14.50 1.56
CA THR A 97 1.16 14.30 1.86
C THR A 97 0.29 15.32 1.13
N ALA A 98 0.61 16.61 1.21
CA ALA A 98 -0.19 17.68 0.61
C ALA A 98 -0.12 17.72 -0.94
N LYS A 99 1.05 17.40 -1.53
CA LYS A 99 1.24 17.55 -2.98
C LYS A 99 1.01 16.27 -3.79
N GLN A 100 1.05 15.10 -3.14
CA GLN A 100 1.00 13.83 -3.85
C GLN A 100 0.00 12.83 -3.23
N LEU A 101 0.12 12.52 -1.93
CA LEU A 101 -0.60 11.39 -1.35
C LEU A 101 -2.11 11.66 -1.18
N ILE A 102 -2.48 12.81 -0.64
CA ILE A 102 -3.89 13.13 -0.43
C ILE A 102 -4.62 13.49 -1.74
N PRO A 103 -4.06 14.29 -2.67
CA PRO A 103 -4.67 14.47 -3.99
C PRO A 103 -4.87 13.14 -4.73
N ARG A 104 -3.87 12.25 -4.69
CA ARG A 104 -4.00 10.93 -5.29
C ARG A 104 -5.07 10.06 -4.63
N ALA A 105 -5.34 10.24 -3.35
CA ALA A 105 -6.43 9.55 -2.66
C ALA A 105 -7.80 9.97 -3.22
N ALA A 106 -7.98 11.23 -3.58
CA ALA A 106 -9.17 11.70 -4.31
C ALA A 106 -9.26 11.08 -5.71
N ASP A 107 -8.13 10.98 -6.44
CA ASP A 107 -8.08 10.38 -7.77
C ASP A 107 -8.57 8.91 -7.77
N ASN A 108 -8.37 8.15 -6.67
CA ASN A 108 -8.93 6.82 -6.55
C ASN A 108 -10.46 6.84 -6.69
N PHE A 109 -11.13 7.78 -6.05
CA PHE A 109 -12.59 7.89 -6.12
C PHE A 109 -13.07 8.35 -7.48
N TYR A 110 -12.41 9.30 -8.13
CA TYR A 110 -12.75 9.73 -9.49
C TYR A 110 -12.59 8.60 -10.50
N TYR A 111 -11.47 7.90 -10.45
CA TYR A 111 -11.21 6.78 -11.33
C TYR A 111 -12.24 5.66 -11.18
N PHE A 112 -12.48 5.22 -9.95
CA PHE A 112 -13.45 4.14 -9.71
C PHE A 112 -14.90 4.59 -9.86
N ALA A 113 -15.23 5.88 -9.75
CA ALA A 113 -16.52 6.42 -10.16
C ALA A 113 -16.80 6.17 -11.66
N GLU A 114 -15.78 6.36 -12.51
CA GLU A 114 -15.90 6.02 -13.94
C GLU A 114 -16.02 4.51 -14.18
N MET A 115 -15.37 3.70 -13.35
CA MET A 115 -15.41 2.24 -13.45
C MET A 115 -16.74 1.64 -13.00
N CYS A 116 -17.59 2.36 -12.24
CA CYS A 116 -18.91 1.88 -11.82
C CYS A 116 -19.76 1.39 -12.99
N THR A 117 -19.64 2.04 -14.15
CA THR A 117 -20.44 1.74 -15.36
C THR A 117 -19.68 0.90 -16.39
N ARG A 118 -18.50 0.39 -16.05
CA ARG A 118 -17.62 -0.38 -16.96
C ARG A 118 -17.38 -1.80 -16.46
N THR A 119 -18.34 -2.38 -15.77
CA THR A 119 -18.31 -3.79 -15.35
C THR A 119 -18.93 -4.69 -16.42
N ASP A 120 -18.44 -4.56 -17.66
CA ASP A 120 -18.97 -5.26 -18.80
C ASP A 120 -18.56 -6.74 -18.77
N GLY A 121 -19.51 -7.63 -19.08
CA GLY A 121 -19.27 -9.05 -19.28
C GLY A 121 -18.92 -9.39 -20.73
N HIS A 122 -18.63 -10.66 -20.97
CA HIS A 122 -18.33 -11.20 -22.28
C HIS A 122 -19.46 -12.09 -22.77
N THR A 123 -19.61 -12.24 -24.09
CA THR A 123 -20.52 -13.19 -24.72
C THR A 123 -19.73 -14.21 -25.51
N TYR A 124 -20.15 -15.48 -25.40
CA TYR A 124 -19.57 -16.64 -26.08
C TYR A 124 -20.67 -17.44 -26.78
N PRO A 125 -21.07 -17.03 -28.01
CA PRO A 125 -22.07 -17.76 -28.75
C PRO A 125 -21.52 -19.08 -29.30
N THR A 126 -22.33 -20.14 -29.25
CA THR A 126 -22.08 -21.39 -29.92
C THR A 126 -23.23 -21.69 -30.90
N GLU A 127 -23.20 -22.79 -31.59
CA GLU A 127 -24.28 -23.17 -32.53
C GLU A 127 -25.64 -23.41 -31.82
N THR A 128 -25.60 -23.80 -30.55
CA THR A 128 -26.81 -24.21 -29.80
C THR A 128 -27.08 -23.36 -28.55
N HIS A 129 -26.10 -22.57 -28.10
CA HIS A 129 -26.22 -21.82 -26.86
C HIS A 129 -25.61 -20.42 -26.99
N LEU A 130 -26.23 -19.44 -26.32
CA LEU A 130 -25.62 -18.17 -26.00
C LEU A 130 -25.12 -18.22 -24.56
N ASN A 131 -23.82 -18.10 -24.37
CA ASN A 131 -23.21 -17.93 -23.06
C ASN A 131 -22.85 -16.48 -22.87
N TYR A 132 -23.07 -15.95 -21.66
CA TYR A 132 -22.60 -14.60 -21.28
C TYR A 132 -22.22 -14.54 -19.81
N THR A 133 -21.34 -13.61 -19.46
CA THR A 133 -20.92 -13.39 -18.09
C THR A 133 -21.61 -12.17 -17.48
N LEU A 134 -21.98 -12.31 -16.20
CA LEU A 134 -22.42 -11.22 -15.33
C LEU A 134 -21.42 -11.06 -14.19
N PHE A 135 -21.18 -9.83 -13.77
CA PHE A 135 -20.41 -9.55 -12.58
C PHE A 135 -21.32 -9.12 -11.43
N HIS A 136 -21.17 -9.77 -10.29
CA HIS A 136 -21.90 -9.46 -9.06
C HIS A 136 -20.94 -9.01 -7.98
N PRO A 137 -21.31 -8.03 -7.09
CA PRO A 137 -20.52 -7.72 -5.92
C PRO A 137 -20.38 -8.92 -5.00
N VAL A 138 -19.22 -9.08 -4.37
CA VAL A 138 -18.92 -10.22 -3.49
C VAL A 138 -19.66 -10.15 -2.15
N GLY A 139 -20.00 -8.96 -1.67
CA GLY A 139 -20.69 -8.76 -0.39
C GLY A 139 -19.92 -7.87 0.59
N VAL A 140 -19.75 -8.31 1.84
CA VAL A 140 -18.99 -7.60 2.86
C VAL A 140 -17.49 -7.83 2.67
N CYS A 141 -16.72 -6.75 2.62
CA CYS A 141 -15.27 -6.78 2.44
C CYS A 141 -14.55 -6.29 3.71
N ALA A 142 -13.50 -6.99 4.11
CA ALA A 142 -12.53 -6.51 5.10
C ALA A 142 -11.42 -5.75 4.39
N LEU A 143 -11.23 -4.49 4.72
CA LEU A 143 -10.21 -3.63 4.17
C LEU A 143 -9.23 -3.25 5.27
N ILE A 144 -7.97 -3.68 5.13
CA ILE A 144 -6.95 -3.46 6.17
C ILE A 144 -5.77 -2.72 5.57
N SER A 145 -5.50 -1.53 6.09
CA SER A 145 -4.47 -0.62 5.60
C SER A 145 -3.33 -0.45 6.60
N PRO A 146 -2.09 -0.30 6.12
CA PRO A 146 -0.92 -0.08 6.94
C PRO A 146 -0.79 1.38 7.38
N TRP A 147 0.28 1.66 8.11
CA TRP A 147 0.56 2.96 8.70
C TRP A 147 1.45 3.89 7.83
N ASN A 148 2.09 3.39 6.78
CA ASN A 148 3.12 4.16 6.06
C ASN A 148 2.56 5.23 5.11
N VAL A 149 1.41 4.99 4.49
CA VAL A 149 0.66 5.97 3.68
C VAL A 149 -0.84 5.71 3.90
N PRO A 150 -1.32 5.92 5.13
CA PRO A 150 -2.59 5.37 5.61
C PRO A 150 -3.79 5.82 4.79
N PHE A 151 -3.98 7.12 4.58
CA PHE A 151 -5.14 7.64 3.86
C PHE A 151 -5.18 7.16 2.41
N MET A 152 -4.05 7.25 1.71
CA MET A 152 -3.96 6.84 0.30
C MET A 152 -4.23 5.35 0.12
N THR A 153 -3.66 4.48 0.98
CA THR A 153 -3.91 3.02 0.89
C THR A 153 -5.31 2.64 1.36
N GLY A 154 -5.88 3.36 2.32
CA GLY A 154 -7.27 3.19 2.74
C GLY A 154 -8.24 3.49 1.60
N THR A 155 -8.09 4.66 0.97
CA THR A 155 -8.93 5.05 -0.17
C THR A 155 -8.77 4.14 -1.38
N TRP A 156 -7.57 3.64 -1.61
CA TRP A 156 -7.29 2.70 -2.67
C TRP A 156 -8.07 1.37 -2.55
N LYS A 157 -8.35 0.92 -1.33
CA LYS A 157 -9.17 -0.26 -1.05
C LYS A 157 -10.66 0.06 -1.02
N VAL A 158 -11.02 1.19 -0.42
CA VAL A 158 -12.42 1.63 -0.27
C VAL A 158 -13.03 1.96 -1.63
N ALA A 159 -12.32 2.67 -2.50
CA ALA A 159 -12.86 3.13 -3.77
C ALA A 159 -13.35 1.99 -4.68
N PRO A 160 -12.56 0.96 -5.05
CA PRO A 160 -13.06 -0.15 -5.86
C PRO A 160 -14.11 -0.98 -5.14
N CYS A 161 -13.97 -1.20 -3.84
CA CYS A 161 -14.94 -1.94 -3.04
C CYS A 161 -16.34 -1.33 -3.17
N LEU A 162 -16.48 -0.04 -2.91
CA LEU A 162 -17.77 0.65 -2.95
C LEU A 162 -18.27 0.85 -4.38
N ALA A 163 -17.39 1.18 -5.32
CA ALA A 163 -17.75 1.38 -6.73
C ALA A 163 -18.45 0.15 -7.34
N PHE A 164 -17.99 -1.04 -6.98
CA PHE A 164 -18.54 -2.29 -7.48
C PHE A 164 -19.73 -2.82 -6.67
N GLY A 165 -20.25 -2.03 -5.73
CA GLY A 165 -21.46 -2.33 -5.00
C GLY A 165 -21.28 -3.19 -3.76
N ASN A 166 -20.05 -3.35 -3.27
CA ASN A 166 -19.77 -4.02 -2.00
C ASN A 166 -19.90 -3.07 -0.82
N THR A 167 -20.01 -3.63 0.38
CA THR A 167 -19.92 -2.89 1.64
C THR A 167 -18.63 -3.25 2.37
N ALA A 168 -18.14 -2.36 3.22
CA ALA A 168 -16.82 -2.48 3.80
C ALA A 168 -16.80 -2.29 5.32
N VAL A 169 -15.88 -3.02 5.95
CA VAL A 169 -15.32 -2.68 7.25
C VAL A 169 -13.85 -2.35 7.06
N LEU A 170 -13.49 -1.08 7.25
CA LEU A 170 -12.12 -0.59 7.16
C LEU A 170 -11.46 -0.62 8.54
N LYS A 171 -10.28 -1.22 8.62
CA LYS A 171 -9.40 -1.21 9.80
C LYS A 171 -8.04 -0.65 9.38
N MET A 172 -7.72 0.56 9.85
CA MET A 172 -6.37 1.11 9.69
C MET A 172 -5.42 0.57 10.76
N SER A 173 -4.13 0.78 10.56
CA SER A 173 -3.16 0.49 11.61
C SER A 173 -3.46 1.31 12.87
N GLU A 174 -3.26 0.72 14.05
CA GLU A 174 -3.31 1.41 15.33
C GLU A 174 -2.25 2.51 15.49
N LEU A 175 -1.21 2.50 14.65
CA LEU A 175 -0.14 3.49 14.65
C LEU A 175 -0.49 4.77 13.84
N SER A 176 -1.57 4.75 13.05
CA SER A 176 -1.97 5.90 12.21
C SER A 176 -3.49 5.87 11.93
N PRO A 177 -4.33 6.01 12.96
CA PRO A 177 -5.77 5.83 12.83
C PRO A 177 -6.56 7.08 12.42
N LEU A 178 -5.99 8.29 12.55
CA LEU A 178 -6.76 9.54 12.52
C LEU A 178 -7.42 9.81 11.16
N THR A 179 -6.69 9.62 10.08
CA THR A 179 -7.22 9.92 8.73
C THR A 179 -8.32 8.94 8.29
N ALA A 180 -8.39 7.73 8.89
CA ALA A 180 -9.51 6.83 8.66
C ALA A 180 -10.82 7.39 9.21
N ALA A 181 -10.79 7.94 10.43
CA ALA A 181 -11.97 8.57 11.02
C ALA A 181 -12.49 9.69 10.11
N ARG A 182 -11.58 10.55 9.63
CA ARG A 182 -11.92 11.63 8.69
C ARG A 182 -12.51 11.11 7.38
N LEU A 183 -11.99 10.02 6.82
CA LEU A 183 -12.55 9.38 5.63
C LEU A 183 -13.98 8.91 5.85
N GLY A 184 -14.28 8.35 7.02
CA GLY A 184 -15.64 7.91 7.38
C GLY A 184 -16.62 9.07 7.45
N GLU A 185 -16.24 10.20 8.06
CA GLU A 185 -17.05 11.42 8.11
C GLU A 185 -17.33 11.96 6.71
N LEU A 186 -16.29 12.11 5.88
CA LEU A 186 -16.42 12.58 4.50
C LEU A 186 -17.28 11.65 3.64
N ALA A 187 -17.24 10.34 3.88
CA ALA A 187 -18.09 9.39 3.18
C ALA A 187 -19.58 9.62 3.48
N LEU A 188 -19.95 9.88 4.75
CA LEU A 188 -21.33 10.24 5.14
C LEU A 188 -21.74 11.58 4.54
N GLU A 189 -20.86 12.59 4.59
CA GLU A 189 -21.10 13.91 4.01
C GLU A 189 -21.30 13.86 2.49
N ALA A 190 -20.58 13.00 1.79
CA ALA A 190 -20.73 12.72 0.36
C ALA A 190 -22.09 12.07 0.02
N GLY A 191 -22.83 11.59 1.02
CA GLY A 191 -24.12 10.93 0.89
C GLY A 191 -24.01 9.40 0.74
N ILE A 192 -22.86 8.79 1.03
CA ILE A 192 -22.74 7.32 1.11
C ILE A 192 -23.59 6.82 2.28
N PRO A 193 -24.52 5.87 2.05
CA PRO A 193 -25.47 5.47 3.08
C PRO A 193 -24.79 4.86 4.32
N PRO A 194 -25.36 5.10 5.53
CA PRO A 194 -24.91 4.45 6.75
C PRO A 194 -24.77 2.93 6.60
N GLY A 195 -23.68 2.38 7.11
CA GLY A 195 -23.38 0.95 7.05
C GLY A 195 -22.68 0.49 5.77
N VAL A 196 -22.64 1.29 4.69
CA VAL A 196 -21.90 0.96 3.47
C VAL A 196 -20.38 0.95 3.73
N LEU A 197 -19.90 1.95 4.46
CA LEU A 197 -18.54 2.01 5.00
C LEU A 197 -18.61 2.06 6.52
N ASN A 198 -17.93 1.12 7.18
CA ASN A 198 -17.79 1.08 8.62
C ASN A 198 -16.31 1.11 8.98
N LEU A 199 -15.97 1.67 10.13
CA LEU A 199 -14.60 1.77 10.64
C LEU A 199 -14.51 1.15 12.03
N VAL A 200 -13.55 0.25 12.18
CA VAL A 200 -13.21 -0.34 13.47
C VAL A 200 -11.74 -0.05 13.75
N HIS A 201 -11.47 0.66 14.83
CA HIS A 201 -10.13 0.88 15.35
C HIS A 201 -9.74 -0.27 16.29
N GLY A 202 -8.45 -0.41 16.56
CA GLY A 202 -7.94 -1.47 17.44
C GLY A 202 -6.67 -2.11 16.88
N THR A 203 -6.10 -3.04 17.63
CA THR A 203 -4.88 -3.73 17.23
C THR A 203 -5.11 -4.74 16.12
N GLY A 204 -4.04 -5.15 15.45
CA GLY A 204 -4.10 -6.23 14.47
C GLY A 204 -4.65 -7.53 15.04
N LYS A 205 -4.32 -7.83 16.34
CA LYS A 205 -4.75 -9.04 17.04
C LYS A 205 -6.22 -8.99 17.46
N ASP A 206 -6.65 -7.87 18.05
CA ASP A 206 -7.95 -7.80 18.71
C ASP A 206 -9.10 -7.46 17.76
N ALA A 207 -8.83 -6.63 16.73
CA ALA A 207 -9.80 -6.25 15.69
C ALA A 207 -9.49 -6.87 14.32
N GLY A 208 -8.23 -6.87 13.89
CA GLY A 208 -7.83 -7.32 12.54
C GLY A 208 -8.04 -8.82 12.32
N GLU A 209 -7.57 -9.67 13.22
CA GLU A 209 -7.72 -11.13 13.11
C GLU A 209 -9.20 -11.57 13.17
N PRO A 210 -10.04 -11.08 14.13
CA PRO A 210 -11.47 -11.37 14.11
C PRO A 210 -12.16 -10.91 12.83
N LEU A 211 -11.82 -9.74 12.29
CA LEU A 211 -12.40 -9.24 11.04
C LEU A 211 -12.05 -10.15 9.85
N CYS A 212 -10.80 -10.59 9.72
CA CYS A 212 -10.37 -11.49 8.66
C CYS A 212 -11.03 -12.88 8.76
N ALA A 213 -11.20 -13.39 9.98
CA ALA A 213 -11.80 -14.69 10.25
C ALA A 213 -13.34 -14.70 10.21
N HIS A 214 -13.99 -13.53 10.17
CA HIS A 214 -15.44 -13.42 10.27
C HIS A 214 -16.16 -14.15 9.13
N PRO A 215 -17.16 -15.03 9.39
CA PRO A 215 -17.80 -15.88 8.36
C PRO A 215 -18.56 -15.09 7.29
N ASP A 216 -19.12 -13.91 7.63
CA ASP A 216 -19.84 -13.08 6.68
C ASP A 216 -18.93 -12.17 5.83
N VAL A 217 -17.63 -12.10 6.10
CA VAL A 217 -16.66 -11.43 5.24
C VAL A 217 -16.32 -12.33 4.06
N ARG A 218 -16.48 -11.81 2.85
CA ARG A 218 -16.33 -12.56 1.59
C ARG A 218 -15.02 -12.28 0.86
N ALA A 219 -14.47 -11.08 1.03
CA ALA A 219 -13.20 -10.69 0.45
C ALA A 219 -12.36 -9.91 1.48
N ILE A 220 -11.04 -10.05 1.36
CA ILE A 220 -10.06 -9.35 2.19
C ILE A 220 -9.07 -8.63 1.26
N SER A 221 -8.98 -7.31 1.38
CA SER A 221 -7.90 -6.52 0.81
C SER A 221 -7.01 -6.06 1.95
N PHE A 222 -5.79 -6.57 2.00
CA PHE A 222 -4.80 -6.33 3.05
C PHE A 222 -3.52 -5.75 2.46
N THR A 223 -2.98 -4.74 3.11
CA THR A 223 -1.61 -4.27 2.89
C THR A 223 -0.87 -4.25 4.22
N GLY A 224 0.32 -4.85 4.26
CA GLY A 224 1.13 -4.91 5.46
C GLY A 224 2.32 -5.88 5.35
N SER A 225 2.85 -6.35 6.49
CA SER A 225 4.01 -7.26 6.47
C SER A 225 3.66 -8.64 5.93
N THR A 226 4.63 -9.27 5.24
CA THR A 226 4.50 -10.65 4.74
C THR A 226 4.12 -11.64 5.84
N ALA A 227 4.72 -11.52 7.02
CA ALA A 227 4.38 -12.38 8.17
C ALA A 227 2.92 -12.25 8.60
N THR A 228 2.35 -11.03 8.56
CA THR A 228 0.93 -10.82 8.87
C THR A 228 0.04 -11.35 7.77
N GLY A 229 0.40 -11.15 6.48
CA GLY A 229 -0.33 -11.71 5.35
C GLY A 229 -0.47 -13.23 5.43
N HIS A 230 0.61 -13.94 5.74
CA HIS A 230 0.59 -15.39 5.96
C HIS A 230 -0.37 -15.81 7.08
N ARG A 231 -0.40 -15.08 8.20
CA ARG A 231 -1.33 -15.37 9.31
C ARG A 231 -2.78 -15.16 8.89
N ILE A 232 -3.07 -14.08 8.15
CA ILE A 232 -4.42 -13.78 7.66
C ILE A 232 -4.91 -14.89 6.71
N VAL A 233 -4.12 -15.25 5.71
CA VAL A 233 -4.50 -16.32 4.75
C VAL A 233 -4.78 -17.64 5.48
N LYS A 234 -3.96 -17.99 6.46
CA LYS A 234 -4.14 -19.21 7.26
C LYS A 234 -5.42 -19.19 8.11
N ALA A 235 -5.79 -18.03 8.66
CA ALA A 235 -6.93 -17.89 9.58
C ALA A 235 -8.26 -17.64 8.88
N ALA A 236 -8.25 -17.02 7.69
CA ALA A 236 -9.45 -16.52 7.04
C ALA A 236 -10.32 -17.59 6.36
N GLY A 237 -9.76 -18.74 6.03
CA GLY A 237 -10.46 -19.78 5.27
C GLY A 237 -10.67 -19.40 3.81
N LEU A 238 -11.72 -19.95 3.19
CA LEU A 238 -12.01 -19.75 1.77
C LEU A 238 -12.67 -18.38 1.53
N LYS A 239 -11.87 -17.41 1.11
CA LYS A 239 -12.26 -16.04 0.76
C LYS A 239 -11.49 -15.57 -0.46
N LYS A 240 -11.92 -14.45 -1.06
CA LYS A 240 -11.11 -13.73 -2.04
C LYS A 240 -10.07 -12.88 -1.34
N PHE A 241 -8.88 -12.77 -1.94
CA PHE A 241 -7.76 -12.03 -1.37
C PHE A 241 -7.14 -11.05 -2.38
N SER A 242 -6.83 -9.85 -1.91
CA SER A 242 -5.78 -9.00 -2.42
C SER A 242 -4.78 -8.78 -1.29
N MET A 243 -3.58 -9.31 -1.46
CA MET A 243 -2.51 -9.24 -0.46
C MET A 243 -1.35 -8.43 -1.03
N GLU A 244 -1.15 -7.23 -0.50
CA GLU A 244 -0.02 -6.37 -0.81
C GLU A 244 0.95 -6.40 0.36
N LEU A 245 2.10 -7.06 0.16
CA LEU A 245 3.00 -7.41 1.23
C LEU A 245 4.36 -6.70 1.10
N GLY A 246 5.35 -7.18 1.83
CA GLY A 246 6.68 -6.60 1.85
C GLY A 246 7.39 -6.63 0.49
N GLY A 247 8.47 -5.87 0.38
CA GLY A 247 9.29 -5.81 -0.80
C GLY A 247 10.75 -5.51 -0.48
N LYS A 248 11.64 -5.89 -1.41
CA LYS A 248 13.06 -5.56 -1.40
C LYS A 248 13.52 -5.30 -2.82
N SER A 249 12.90 -4.33 -3.45
CA SER A 249 12.94 -4.10 -4.88
C SER A 249 14.36 -3.84 -5.40
N PRO A 250 14.78 -4.53 -6.48
CA PRO A 250 16.04 -4.23 -7.16
C PRO A 250 15.92 -2.92 -7.95
N PHE A 251 16.94 -2.08 -7.86
CA PHE A 251 17.15 -0.88 -8.65
C PHE A 251 18.44 -1.05 -9.43
N VAL A 252 18.35 -1.40 -10.71
CA VAL A 252 19.48 -1.83 -11.55
C VAL A 252 19.92 -0.67 -12.44
N VAL A 253 21.20 -0.29 -12.36
CA VAL A 253 21.82 0.79 -13.15
C VAL A 253 22.97 0.23 -13.99
N PHE A 254 22.77 0.22 -15.29
CA PHE A 254 23.81 -0.14 -16.27
C PHE A 254 24.72 1.06 -16.60
N ASP A 255 25.89 0.79 -17.15
CA ASP A 255 26.88 1.82 -17.45
C ASP A 255 26.50 2.77 -18.63
N ASP A 256 25.53 2.36 -19.42
CA ASP A 256 24.94 3.16 -20.50
C ASP A 256 23.70 3.98 -20.07
N ALA A 257 23.37 4.02 -18.76
CA ALA A 257 22.22 4.78 -18.26
C ALA A 257 22.48 6.30 -18.22
N ASP A 258 21.40 7.09 -18.28
CA ASP A 258 21.44 8.49 -17.84
C ASP A 258 21.66 8.52 -16.32
N LEU A 259 22.95 8.68 -15.93
CA LEU A 259 23.37 8.54 -14.53
C LEU A 259 22.78 9.62 -13.62
N ASP A 260 22.57 10.83 -14.09
CA ASP A 260 22.03 11.90 -13.24
C ASP A 260 20.56 11.64 -12.91
N ARG A 261 19.76 11.23 -13.91
CA ARG A 261 18.38 10.84 -13.68
C ARG A 261 18.26 9.56 -12.85
N ALA A 262 19.14 8.58 -13.08
CA ALA A 262 19.18 7.34 -12.31
C ALA A 262 19.50 7.62 -10.82
N LEU A 263 20.45 8.53 -10.55
CA LEU A 263 20.78 8.98 -9.19
C LEU A 263 19.60 9.68 -8.51
N ASP A 264 18.93 10.62 -9.20
CA ASP A 264 17.76 11.31 -8.65
C ASP A 264 16.65 10.33 -8.31
N ALA A 265 16.36 9.40 -9.23
CA ALA A 265 15.37 8.37 -9.02
C ALA A 265 15.74 7.41 -7.87
N ALA A 266 17.00 6.99 -7.77
CA ALA A 266 17.47 6.10 -6.70
C ALA A 266 17.34 6.77 -5.33
N ILE A 267 17.77 8.03 -5.19
CA ILE A 267 17.60 8.84 -3.96
C ILE A 267 16.12 8.96 -3.60
N PHE A 268 15.27 9.31 -4.57
CA PHE A 268 13.84 9.42 -4.35
C PHE A 268 13.22 8.09 -3.92
N MET A 269 13.57 6.98 -4.59
CA MET A 269 12.94 5.69 -4.34
C MET A 269 13.29 5.07 -2.99
N ILE A 270 14.44 5.41 -2.41
CA ILE A 270 14.81 4.86 -1.09
C ILE A 270 14.55 5.84 0.07
N PHE A 271 14.63 7.16 -0.14
CA PHE A 271 14.53 8.11 0.97
C PHE A 271 13.18 8.84 1.06
N SER A 272 12.39 8.88 -0.02
CA SER A 272 11.01 9.39 0.08
C SER A 272 10.15 8.50 0.98
N ASN A 273 9.11 9.06 1.58
CA ASN A 273 8.31 8.39 2.59
C ASN A 273 9.18 7.81 3.72
N ASN A 274 10.26 8.49 4.10
CA ASN A 274 11.19 8.08 5.15
C ASN A 274 11.83 6.69 4.91
N GLY A 275 11.83 6.19 3.67
CA GLY A 275 12.18 4.81 3.34
C GLY A 275 11.12 3.76 3.74
N GLU A 276 10.02 4.20 4.31
CA GLU A 276 8.87 3.37 4.75
C GLU A 276 7.92 3.08 3.58
N ARG A 277 8.47 2.50 2.52
CA ARG A 277 7.79 2.22 1.26
C ARG A 277 8.00 0.77 0.83
N CYS A 278 6.93 0.04 0.58
CA CYS A 278 7.00 -1.35 0.10
C CYS A 278 7.70 -1.48 -1.27
N THR A 279 7.58 -0.44 -2.12
CA THR A 279 8.24 -0.36 -3.44
C THR A 279 9.60 0.32 -3.39
N ALA A 280 10.22 0.52 -2.22
CA ALA A 280 11.54 1.15 -2.11
C ALA A 280 12.59 0.38 -2.92
N GLY A 281 13.32 1.08 -3.79
CA GLY A 281 14.48 0.53 -4.51
C GLY A 281 15.68 0.41 -3.59
N SER A 282 15.59 -0.41 -2.55
CA SER A 282 16.57 -0.48 -1.46
C SER A 282 17.80 -1.32 -1.76
N ARG A 283 17.72 -2.23 -2.75
CA ARG A 283 18.86 -2.93 -3.34
C ARG A 283 19.27 -2.24 -4.64
N ILE A 284 20.29 -1.40 -4.58
CA ILE A 284 20.77 -0.63 -5.74
C ILE A 284 21.94 -1.38 -6.36
N PHE A 285 21.65 -2.07 -7.45
CA PHE A 285 22.63 -2.78 -8.26
C PHE A 285 23.26 -1.80 -9.25
N VAL A 286 24.58 -1.67 -9.23
CA VAL A 286 25.33 -0.74 -10.08
C VAL A 286 26.40 -1.50 -10.84
N GLN A 287 26.43 -1.34 -12.18
CA GLN A 287 27.44 -2.01 -12.99
C GLN A 287 28.85 -1.60 -12.56
N GLN A 288 29.76 -2.59 -12.47
CA GLN A 288 31.08 -2.45 -11.88
C GLN A 288 31.91 -1.31 -12.49
N SER A 289 31.76 -1.06 -13.80
CA SER A 289 32.47 0.02 -14.53
C SER A 289 32.19 1.43 -13.99
N ILE A 290 30.97 1.66 -13.44
CA ILE A 290 30.52 2.96 -12.94
C ILE A 290 30.29 2.98 -11.42
N TYR A 291 30.52 1.85 -10.73
CA TYR A 291 30.16 1.69 -9.32
C TYR A 291 30.76 2.77 -8.40
N LYS A 292 32.07 3.02 -8.54
CA LYS A 292 32.76 3.99 -7.66
C LYS A 292 32.26 5.41 -7.82
N ASP A 293 32.05 5.85 -9.06
CA ASP A 293 31.53 7.18 -9.37
C ASP A 293 30.08 7.34 -8.91
N PHE A 294 29.24 6.36 -9.21
CA PHE A 294 27.86 6.33 -8.76
C PHE A 294 27.76 6.38 -7.23
N ALA A 295 28.51 5.52 -6.51
CA ALA A 295 28.50 5.47 -5.05
C ALA A 295 28.91 6.82 -4.43
N ALA A 296 29.96 7.46 -4.94
CA ALA A 296 30.43 8.75 -4.47
C ALA A 296 29.34 9.83 -4.62
N LYS A 297 28.73 9.93 -5.81
CA LYS A 297 27.66 10.90 -6.10
C LYS A 297 26.39 10.61 -5.28
N PHE A 298 26.02 9.33 -5.12
CA PHE A 298 24.86 8.91 -4.33
C PHE A 298 25.01 9.30 -2.86
N VAL A 299 26.20 9.04 -2.27
CA VAL A 299 26.53 9.41 -0.89
C VAL A 299 26.51 10.92 -0.69
N GLU A 300 27.06 11.68 -1.64
CA GLU A 300 27.03 13.15 -1.59
C GLU A 300 25.59 13.69 -1.55
N ARG A 301 24.70 13.15 -2.42
CA ARG A 301 23.27 13.53 -2.42
C ARG A 301 22.57 13.09 -1.13
N ALA A 302 22.81 11.86 -0.65
CA ALA A 302 22.22 11.34 0.58
C ALA A 302 22.55 12.18 1.82
N LYS A 303 23.80 12.66 1.93
CA LYS A 303 24.25 13.56 3.04
C LYS A 303 23.55 14.91 3.05
N ARG A 304 22.99 15.37 1.92
CA ARG A 304 22.29 16.66 1.81
C ARG A 304 20.79 16.55 2.15
N LEU A 305 20.27 15.35 2.38
CA LEU A 305 18.87 15.15 2.70
C LEU A 305 18.57 15.68 4.11
N ARG A 306 17.67 16.65 4.20
CA ARG A 306 17.28 17.25 5.47
C ARG A 306 16.38 16.30 6.25
N VAL A 307 16.84 15.90 7.43
CA VAL A 307 16.03 15.19 8.43
C VAL A 307 15.38 16.22 9.36
N GLY A 308 14.09 16.06 9.67
CA GLY A 308 13.40 17.03 10.52
C GLY A 308 11.93 16.73 10.78
N ASP A 309 11.22 17.72 11.31
CA ASP A 309 9.80 17.64 11.57
C ASP A 309 9.02 17.32 10.28
N ALA A 310 8.10 16.38 10.38
CA ALA A 310 7.21 16.01 9.27
C ALA A 310 6.38 17.19 8.75
N LEU A 311 6.07 18.17 9.60
CA LEU A 311 5.30 19.37 9.25
C LEU A 311 6.15 20.52 8.65
N ASP A 312 7.48 20.41 8.64
CA ASP A 312 8.33 21.39 7.95
C ASP A 312 8.44 21.04 6.45
N GLU A 313 7.97 21.95 5.58
CA GLU A 313 7.99 21.75 4.12
C GLU A 313 9.40 21.49 3.54
N LYS A 314 10.46 21.85 4.24
CA LYS A 314 11.85 21.61 3.83
C LYS A 314 12.37 20.24 4.25
N THR A 315 11.65 19.51 5.09
CA THR A 315 12.02 18.15 5.49
C THR A 315 11.85 17.19 4.33
N ILE A 316 12.87 16.37 4.11
CA ILE A 316 12.86 15.30 3.11
C ILE A 316 12.66 13.94 3.78
N VAL A 317 13.29 13.72 4.93
CA VAL A 317 13.17 12.51 5.74
C VAL A 317 12.62 12.89 7.11
N GLY A 318 11.40 12.46 7.40
CA GLY A 318 10.73 12.62 8.68
C GLY A 318 11.14 11.54 9.69
N PRO A 319 10.41 11.44 10.81
CA PRO A 319 10.63 10.40 11.82
C PRO A 319 10.12 9.04 11.36
N MET A 320 10.65 7.96 11.95
CA MET A 320 10.05 6.62 11.89
C MET A 320 8.76 6.61 12.70
N ILE A 321 7.79 5.83 12.25
CA ILE A 321 6.43 5.80 12.82
C ILE A 321 6.39 5.56 14.35
N SER A 322 7.29 4.78 14.89
CA SER A 322 7.28 4.41 16.31
C SER A 322 8.68 4.11 16.86
N PRO A 323 8.88 4.18 18.18
CA PRO A 323 10.13 3.77 18.81
C PRO A 323 10.53 2.32 18.50
N ALA A 324 9.56 1.42 18.43
CA ALA A 324 9.82 0.01 18.09
C ALA A 324 10.32 -0.13 16.64
N HIS A 325 9.74 0.62 15.70
CA HIS A 325 10.19 0.61 14.31
C HIS A 325 11.56 1.27 14.14
N LEU A 326 11.81 2.39 14.84
CA LEU A 326 13.15 3.00 14.90
C LEU A 326 14.20 2.01 15.38
N ALA A 327 13.91 1.27 16.48
CA ALA A 327 14.81 0.24 16.99
C ALA A 327 15.07 -0.88 15.97
N LYS A 328 14.03 -1.32 15.23
CA LYS A 328 14.18 -2.27 14.11
C LYS A 328 15.14 -1.72 13.05
N VAL A 329 14.94 -0.50 12.56
CA VAL A 329 15.78 0.11 11.53
C VAL A 329 17.23 0.21 12.02
N ARG A 330 17.45 0.70 13.24
CA ARG A 330 18.78 0.81 13.87
C ARG A 330 19.47 -0.55 13.99
N SER A 331 18.75 -1.63 14.30
CA SER A 331 19.33 -2.99 14.37
C SER A 331 19.91 -3.46 13.04
N TYR A 332 19.28 -3.11 11.91
CA TYR A 332 19.85 -3.39 10.58
C TYR A 332 21.04 -2.48 10.23
N ILE A 333 21.03 -1.24 10.68
CA ILE A 333 22.18 -0.34 10.52
C ILE A 333 23.40 -0.88 11.30
N GLU A 334 23.19 -1.45 12.48
CA GLU A 334 24.22 -2.16 13.23
C GLU A 334 24.69 -3.46 12.55
N LEU A 335 23.77 -4.18 11.93
CA LEU A 335 24.04 -5.45 11.30
C LEU A 335 24.94 -5.30 10.07
N GLY A 336 24.77 -4.27 9.26
CA GLY A 336 25.50 -4.06 8.02
C GLY A 336 27.02 -4.25 8.15
N PRO A 337 27.73 -3.51 9.03
CA PRO A 337 29.16 -3.69 9.24
C PRO A 337 29.53 -5.08 9.81
N ARG A 338 28.66 -5.69 10.61
CA ARG A 338 28.90 -7.05 11.14
C ARG A 338 28.85 -8.12 10.05
N GLU A 339 28.07 -7.88 8.98
CA GLU A 339 28.03 -8.75 7.80
C GLU A 339 29.12 -8.42 6.77
N GLY A 340 29.91 -7.37 7.00
CA GLY A 340 31.02 -6.95 6.16
C GLY A 340 30.68 -5.87 5.13
N ALA A 341 29.52 -5.24 5.22
CA ALA A 341 29.18 -4.08 4.39
C ALA A 341 29.93 -2.82 4.88
N THR A 342 30.32 -1.96 3.93
CA THR A 342 31.01 -0.70 4.23
C THR A 342 29.98 0.41 4.47
N LEU A 343 29.98 1.02 5.66
CA LEU A 343 29.15 2.21 5.95
C LEU A 343 29.74 3.43 5.21
N LEU A 344 29.03 3.95 4.23
CA LEU A 344 29.46 5.10 3.43
C LEU A 344 28.96 6.44 3.98
N CYS A 345 27.76 6.49 4.55
CA CYS A 345 27.24 7.64 5.29
C CYS A 345 26.06 7.25 6.17
N GLY A 346 25.65 8.17 7.05
CA GLY A 346 24.57 7.95 8.03
C GLY A 346 25.04 7.14 9.23
N GLY A 347 24.39 6.00 9.48
CA GLY A 347 24.70 5.13 10.61
C GLY A 347 23.86 5.43 11.85
N LEU A 348 24.39 5.07 13.02
CA LEU A 348 23.69 5.15 14.31
C LEU A 348 23.73 6.52 14.98
N GLY A 349 24.43 7.49 14.38
CA GLY A 349 24.45 8.87 14.86
C GLY A 349 23.06 9.48 14.95
N ALA A 350 22.88 10.42 15.88
CA ALA A 350 21.65 11.20 15.93
C ALA A 350 21.73 12.36 14.92
N PRO A 351 20.65 12.68 14.18
CA PRO A 351 20.62 13.90 13.39
C PRO A 351 20.64 15.14 14.32
N GLU A 352 21.20 16.24 13.82
CA GLU A 352 21.14 17.53 14.51
C GLU A 352 19.73 18.11 14.40
N LEU A 353 19.02 18.15 15.54
CA LEU A 353 17.62 18.56 15.60
C LEU A 353 17.39 19.60 16.71
N PRO A 354 16.42 20.51 16.53
CA PRO A 354 15.96 21.40 17.58
C PRO A 354 15.52 20.64 18.84
N ALA A 355 15.59 21.28 20.00
CA ALA A 355 15.32 20.65 21.30
C ALA A 355 13.95 19.94 21.39
N HIS A 356 12.90 20.51 20.77
CA HIS A 356 11.55 19.95 20.79
C HIS A 356 11.40 18.66 19.95
N LEU A 357 12.36 18.35 19.05
CA LEU A 357 12.37 17.14 18.22
C LEU A 357 13.30 16.04 18.75
N GLN A 358 14.12 16.30 19.76
CA GLN A 358 15.12 15.34 20.26
C GLN A 358 14.52 14.03 20.79
N ARG A 359 13.24 14.03 21.17
CA ARG A 359 12.51 12.84 21.61
C ARG A 359 11.87 12.09 20.45
N GLY A 360 11.87 12.64 19.25
CA GLY A 360 11.26 12.02 18.06
C GLY A 360 12.05 10.83 17.54
N ASN A 361 11.40 10.05 16.69
CA ASN A 361 11.92 8.77 16.18
C ASN A 361 12.82 8.94 14.95
N PHE A 362 13.83 9.79 15.02
CA PHE A 362 14.65 10.12 13.85
C PHE A 362 15.85 9.19 13.66
N VAL A 363 16.20 8.95 12.40
CA VAL A 363 17.38 8.21 11.96
C VAL A 363 17.98 8.89 10.74
N LEU A 364 19.31 8.83 10.60
CA LEU A 364 20.01 9.40 9.44
C LEU A 364 19.80 8.55 8.19
N PRO A 365 19.62 9.17 7.00
CA PRO A 365 19.77 8.47 5.72
C PRO A 365 21.07 7.71 5.68
N THR A 366 21.00 6.39 5.53
CA THR A 366 22.14 5.48 5.67
C THR A 366 22.41 4.77 4.36
N VAL A 367 23.69 4.72 3.97
CA VAL A 367 24.13 4.07 2.74
C VAL A 367 25.24 3.08 3.05
N PHE A 368 25.05 1.84 2.64
CA PHE A 368 26.05 0.79 2.66
C PHE A 368 26.59 0.53 1.26
N GLY A 369 27.90 0.44 1.12
CA GLY A 369 28.61 -0.02 -0.06
C GLY A 369 29.18 -1.40 0.15
N ASP A 370 29.71 -1.98 -0.93
CA ASP A 370 30.31 -3.32 -0.95
C ASP A 370 29.39 -4.40 -0.36
N VAL A 371 28.06 -4.19 -0.53
CA VAL A 371 27.06 -5.13 -0.05
C VAL A 371 27.04 -6.35 -0.98
N ARG A 372 27.06 -7.54 -0.40
CA ARG A 372 26.82 -8.78 -1.13
C ARG A 372 25.34 -9.16 -1.01
N ASN A 373 24.77 -9.78 -2.06
CA ASN A 373 23.32 -10.03 -2.14
C ASN A 373 22.81 -10.97 -1.03
N GLU A 374 23.65 -11.89 -0.53
CA GLU A 374 23.30 -12.83 0.54
C GLU A 374 23.25 -12.20 1.94
N MET A 375 23.73 -10.97 2.13
CA MET A 375 23.65 -10.28 3.43
C MET A 375 22.18 -10.01 3.82
N ARG A 376 21.85 -10.17 5.09
CA ARG A 376 20.48 -9.94 5.59
C ARG A 376 20.00 -8.50 5.32
N ILE A 377 20.90 -7.51 5.36
CA ILE A 377 20.57 -6.13 5.00
C ILE A 377 20.13 -5.99 3.54
N ALA A 378 20.52 -6.91 2.65
CA ALA A 378 20.10 -6.98 1.25
C ALA A 378 18.87 -7.88 1.03
N GLN A 379 18.68 -8.90 1.87
CA GLN A 379 17.60 -9.88 1.72
C GLN A 379 16.33 -9.51 2.49
N GLU A 380 16.44 -8.86 3.66
CA GLU A 380 15.31 -8.58 4.54
C GLU A 380 14.80 -7.14 4.37
N GLU A 381 13.49 -6.96 4.52
CA GLU A 381 12.84 -5.66 4.43
C GLU A 381 13.11 -4.82 5.68
N ILE A 382 13.97 -3.81 5.56
CA ILE A 382 14.30 -2.88 6.65
C ILE A 382 13.14 -1.92 6.92
N PHE A 383 12.54 -1.38 5.85
CA PHE A 383 11.43 -0.41 5.86
C PHE A 383 11.82 0.90 6.54
N GLY A 384 12.95 1.46 6.12
CA GLY A 384 13.53 2.71 6.63
C GLY A 384 14.54 3.28 5.63
N PRO A 385 15.15 4.44 5.89
CA PRO A 385 16.00 5.16 4.96
C PRO A 385 17.41 4.55 4.87
N VAL A 386 17.50 3.30 4.42
CA VAL A 386 18.73 2.51 4.33
C VAL A 386 18.89 1.94 2.92
N ALA A 387 19.93 2.37 2.22
CA ALA A 387 20.29 1.94 0.87
C ALA A 387 21.45 0.93 0.89
N CYS A 388 21.35 -0.11 0.08
CA CYS A 388 22.39 -1.13 -0.14
C CYS A 388 22.91 -1.04 -1.57
N LEU A 389 24.16 -0.59 -1.77
CA LEU A 389 24.81 -0.55 -3.08
C LEU A 389 25.54 -1.87 -3.33
N ILE A 390 25.19 -2.53 -4.43
CA ILE A 390 25.66 -3.87 -4.80
C ILE A 390 26.28 -3.79 -6.19
N PRO A 391 27.59 -4.08 -6.38
CA PRO A 391 28.18 -4.13 -7.71
C PRO A 391 27.74 -5.38 -8.48
N PHE A 392 27.63 -5.28 -9.82
CA PHE A 392 27.47 -6.41 -10.72
C PHE A 392 28.33 -6.26 -11.97
N ALA A 393 28.68 -7.37 -12.62
CA ALA A 393 29.56 -7.37 -13.78
C ALA A 393 28.82 -7.13 -15.11
N ASP A 394 27.75 -7.88 -15.36
CA ASP A 394 27.06 -7.90 -16.65
C ASP A 394 25.52 -8.10 -16.51
N GLU A 395 24.81 -8.09 -17.66
CA GLU A 395 23.35 -8.25 -17.72
C GLU A 395 22.86 -9.55 -17.07
N ALA A 396 23.57 -10.65 -17.28
CA ALA A 396 23.18 -11.96 -16.76
C ALA A 396 23.30 -12.00 -15.23
N GLU A 397 24.35 -11.43 -14.68
CA GLU A 397 24.54 -11.33 -13.24
C GLU A 397 23.52 -10.37 -12.60
N ALA A 398 23.23 -9.23 -13.23
CA ALA A 398 22.21 -8.31 -12.74
C ALA A 398 20.84 -8.99 -12.58
N ILE A 399 20.41 -9.75 -13.59
CA ILE A 399 19.14 -10.51 -13.56
C ILE A 399 19.20 -11.59 -12.47
N ARG A 400 20.27 -12.35 -12.38
CA ARG A 400 20.44 -13.40 -11.37
C ARG A 400 20.34 -12.83 -9.95
N LEU A 401 21.10 -11.78 -9.65
CA LEU A 401 21.10 -11.13 -8.33
C LEU A 401 19.76 -10.45 -8.01
N ALA A 402 19.11 -9.83 -9.00
CA ALA A 402 17.80 -9.21 -8.82
C ALA A 402 16.74 -10.25 -8.40
N ASN A 403 16.77 -11.45 -8.99
CA ASN A 403 15.82 -12.54 -8.75
C ASN A 403 16.13 -13.41 -7.54
N ASP A 404 17.39 -13.39 -7.06
CA ASP A 404 17.84 -14.15 -5.89
C ASP A 404 17.33 -13.51 -4.59
N ILE A 405 16.04 -13.59 -4.38
CA ILE A 405 15.30 -13.08 -3.23
C ILE A 405 13.87 -13.65 -3.20
N ASP A 406 13.29 -13.72 -2.01
CA ASP A 406 11.91 -14.18 -1.82
C ASP A 406 10.85 -13.15 -2.24
N TYR A 407 11.20 -11.89 -2.33
CA TYR A 407 10.29 -10.81 -2.70
C TYR A 407 10.20 -10.59 -4.22
N GLY A 408 9.07 -10.03 -4.67
CA GLY A 408 8.85 -9.69 -6.08
C GLY A 408 7.77 -8.62 -6.26
N LEU A 409 7.87 -7.47 -5.55
CA LEU A 409 6.87 -6.40 -5.65
C LEU A 409 7.14 -5.51 -6.87
N SER A 410 8.26 -4.80 -6.87
CA SER A 410 8.64 -3.92 -7.98
C SER A 410 10.12 -4.05 -8.34
N SER A 411 10.49 -3.55 -9.51
CA SER A 411 11.85 -3.45 -10.00
C SER A 411 12.04 -2.17 -10.81
N TYR A 412 13.28 -1.70 -10.90
CA TYR A 412 13.68 -0.49 -11.62
C TYR A 412 14.90 -0.82 -12.47
N VAL A 413 14.88 -0.44 -13.75
CA VAL A 413 15.95 -0.75 -14.71
C VAL A 413 16.33 0.54 -15.43
N TRP A 414 17.61 0.89 -15.37
CA TRP A 414 18.17 2.10 -15.98
C TRP A 414 19.22 1.72 -17.04
N THR A 415 18.94 1.97 -18.29
CA THR A 415 19.78 1.73 -19.47
C THR A 415 19.22 2.50 -20.67
N GLU A 416 20.10 3.06 -21.50
CA GLU A 416 19.70 3.68 -22.78
C GLU A 416 19.61 2.66 -23.92
N ASN A 417 20.01 1.39 -23.69
CA ASN A 417 19.89 0.31 -24.67
C ASN A 417 18.47 -0.29 -24.63
N LEU A 418 17.66 0.00 -25.62
CA LEU A 418 16.27 -0.45 -25.74
C LEU A 418 16.13 -1.99 -25.64
N GLY A 419 17.00 -2.75 -26.34
CA GLY A 419 16.97 -4.21 -26.31
C GLY A 419 17.29 -4.78 -24.92
N LYS A 420 18.29 -4.21 -24.25
CA LYS A 420 18.63 -4.56 -22.86
C LYS A 420 17.48 -4.25 -21.91
N ALA A 421 16.86 -3.07 -22.04
CA ALA A 421 15.72 -2.65 -21.24
C ALA A 421 14.59 -3.70 -21.27
N HIS A 422 14.19 -4.13 -22.47
CA HIS A 422 13.12 -5.14 -22.64
C HIS A 422 13.52 -6.53 -22.10
N ARG A 423 14.74 -6.99 -22.36
CA ARG A 423 15.19 -8.32 -21.89
C ARG A 423 15.25 -8.37 -20.36
N VAL A 424 15.86 -7.35 -19.74
CA VAL A 424 15.98 -7.28 -18.27
C VAL A 424 14.62 -7.11 -17.61
N ALA A 425 13.77 -6.23 -18.13
CA ALA A 425 12.42 -6.05 -17.59
C ALA A 425 11.56 -7.33 -17.66
N ALA A 426 11.72 -8.11 -18.75
CA ALA A 426 11.00 -9.38 -18.91
C ALA A 426 11.56 -10.49 -18.01
N ALA A 427 12.85 -10.44 -17.67
CA ALA A 427 13.54 -11.50 -16.91
C ALA A 427 13.48 -11.31 -15.39
N ILE A 428 13.25 -10.07 -14.89
CA ILE A 428 13.13 -9.83 -13.45
C ILE A 428 11.75 -10.29 -12.94
N GLU A 429 11.77 -11.13 -11.92
CA GLU A 429 10.57 -11.72 -11.29
C GLU A 429 9.93 -10.73 -10.29
N ALA A 430 9.30 -9.70 -10.81
CA ALA A 430 8.56 -8.72 -10.03
C ALA A 430 7.18 -8.44 -10.66
N GLY A 431 6.21 -8.06 -9.83
CA GLY A 431 4.87 -7.73 -10.34
C GLY A 431 4.84 -6.42 -11.13
N MET A 432 5.84 -5.55 -10.92
CA MET A 432 5.97 -4.27 -11.64
C MET A 432 7.43 -4.02 -12.01
N CYS A 433 7.67 -3.51 -13.22
CA CYS A 433 8.99 -3.05 -13.66
C CYS A 433 8.88 -1.64 -14.26
N PHE A 434 9.76 -0.75 -13.80
CA PHE A 434 9.86 0.64 -14.28
C PHE A 434 11.20 0.82 -14.99
N VAL A 435 11.16 1.18 -16.28
CA VAL A 435 12.35 1.39 -17.08
C VAL A 435 12.60 2.90 -17.24
N ASN A 436 13.81 3.36 -16.91
CA ASN A 436 14.22 4.76 -16.95
C ASN A 436 13.23 5.71 -16.21
N SER A 437 12.63 5.20 -15.15
CA SER A 437 11.58 5.88 -14.38
C SER A 437 11.61 5.46 -12.91
N GLN A 438 11.08 6.30 -12.06
CA GLN A 438 10.67 5.93 -10.70
C GLN A 438 9.26 5.33 -10.75
N ASN A 439 8.70 4.96 -9.59
CA ASN A 439 7.35 4.43 -9.47
C ASN A 439 6.29 5.48 -9.85
N VAL A 440 6.13 5.69 -11.15
CA VAL A 440 5.03 6.49 -11.72
C VAL A 440 3.84 5.58 -11.93
N ARG A 441 2.75 5.87 -11.25
CA ARG A 441 1.58 5.02 -11.23
C ARG A 441 0.42 5.59 -12.05
N ASP A 442 -0.14 4.75 -12.89
CA ASP A 442 -1.46 4.93 -13.51
C ASP A 442 -2.45 3.98 -12.84
N LEU A 443 -3.63 4.46 -12.45
CA LEU A 443 -4.65 3.66 -11.75
C LEU A 443 -5.22 2.51 -12.59
N ARG A 444 -4.98 2.49 -13.89
CA ARG A 444 -5.36 1.42 -14.81
C ARG A 444 -4.42 0.22 -14.75
N GLN A 445 -3.17 0.44 -14.31
CA GLN A 445 -2.14 -0.59 -14.28
C GLN A 445 -2.38 -1.59 -13.14
N PRO A 446 -2.03 -2.87 -13.32
CA PRO A 446 -2.02 -3.83 -12.23
C PRO A 446 -0.94 -3.43 -11.21
N PHE A 447 -1.32 -3.32 -9.97
CA PHE A 447 -0.41 -3.16 -8.85
C PHE A 447 -0.44 -4.41 -7.99
N GLY A 448 0.72 -4.92 -7.63
CA GLY A 448 0.85 -6.07 -6.74
C GLY A 448 2.10 -6.88 -7.02
N GLY A 449 2.48 -7.68 -6.03
CA GLY A 449 3.69 -8.48 -6.06
C GLY A 449 3.48 -9.92 -6.49
N THR A 450 4.62 -10.58 -6.74
CA THR A 450 4.75 -12.03 -6.87
C THR A 450 5.51 -12.59 -5.68
N LYS A 451 5.68 -13.89 -5.58
CA LYS A 451 6.42 -14.57 -4.51
C LYS A 451 5.89 -14.15 -3.13
N ALA A 452 6.75 -13.81 -2.19
CA ALA A 452 6.39 -13.37 -0.83
C ALA A 452 5.83 -11.93 -0.75
N SER A 453 5.81 -11.20 -1.87
CA SER A 453 5.27 -9.84 -1.92
C SER A 453 3.76 -9.77 -2.12
N GLY A 454 3.08 -10.88 -2.35
CA GLY A 454 1.64 -10.90 -2.32
C GLY A 454 0.96 -11.74 -3.40
N THR A 455 -0.37 -11.63 -3.43
CA THR A 455 -1.26 -12.29 -4.39
C THR A 455 -2.45 -11.39 -4.71
N GLY A 456 -3.04 -11.57 -5.90
CA GLY A 456 -4.03 -10.62 -6.44
C GLY A 456 -3.37 -9.40 -7.07
N ARG A 457 -4.18 -8.56 -7.67
CA ARG A 457 -3.74 -7.27 -8.22
C ARG A 457 -4.79 -6.21 -7.91
N GLU A 458 -4.33 -5.00 -7.59
CA GLU A 458 -5.18 -3.84 -7.41
C GLU A 458 -4.98 -2.85 -8.57
N GLY A 459 -6.00 -2.08 -8.88
CA GLY A 459 -6.02 -1.09 -9.97
C GLY A 459 -6.81 -1.55 -11.19
N GLY A 460 -7.49 -0.61 -11.85
CA GLY A 460 -8.25 -0.85 -13.05
C GLY A 460 -9.22 -2.03 -12.96
N THR A 461 -9.32 -2.76 -14.05
CA THR A 461 -10.11 -3.99 -14.15
C THR A 461 -9.55 -5.16 -13.35
N TRP A 462 -8.29 -5.08 -12.90
CA TRP A 462 -7.67 -6.10 -12.05
C TRP A 462 -8.35 -6.19 -10.68
N SER A 463 -8.95 -5.09 -10.21
CA SER A 463 -9.75 -5.07 -8.98
C SER A 463 -11.01 -5.92 -9.06
N PHE A 464 -11.44 -6.35 -10.26
CA PHE A 464 -12.60 -7.26 -10.45
C PHE A 464 -12.35 -8.63 -9.81
N GLU A 465 -11.11 -9.12 -9.84
CA GLU A 465 -10.77 -10.42 -9.26
C GLU A 465 -11.07 -10.49 -7.76
N VAL A 466 -10.95 -9.34 -7.09
CA VAL A 466 -11.14 -9.23 -5.63
C VAL A 466 -12.59 -8.90 -5.27
N PHE A 467 -13.16 -7.90 -5.94
CA PHE A 467 -14.42 -7.27 -5.52
C PHE A 467 -15.65 -7.70 -6.31
N LEU A 468 -15.48 -8.55 -7.33
CA LEU A 468 -16.60 -9.07 -8.14
C LEU A 468 -16.55 -10.59 -8.27
N GLU A 469 -17.74 -11.19 -8.41
CA GLU A 469 -17.93 -12.61 -8.76
C GLU A 469 -18.44 -12.72 -10.19
N PRO A 470 -17.66 -13.32 -11.10
CA PRO A 470 -18.16 -13.64 -12.45
C PRO A 470 -19.14 -14.81 -12.38
N LYS A 471 -20.29 -14.66 -13.05
CA LYS A 471 -21.28 -15.72 -13.23
C LYS A 471 -21.48 -15.98 -14.71
N ASN A 472 -21.29 -17.21 -15.15
CA ASN A 472 -21.68 -17.62 -16.49
C ASN A 472 -23.18 -17.94 -16.54
N VAL A 473 -23.89 -17.42 -17.54
CA VAL A 473 -25.26 -17.76 -17.87
C VAL A 473 -25.24 -18.40 -19.23
N CYS A 474 -25.78 -19.63 -19.32
CA CYS A 474 -25.89 -20.40 -20.54
C CYS A 474 -27.36 -20.51 -20.94
N VAL A 475 -27.73 -19.99 -22.11
CA VAL A 475 -29.09 -19.97 -22.61
C VAL A 475 -29.15 -20.79 -23.88
N SER A 476 -30.01 -21.81 -23.92
CA SER A 476 -30.24 -22.59 -25.12
C SER A 476 -30.94 -21.75 -26.19
N MET A 477 -30.43 -21.75 -27.42
CA MET A 477 -31.01 -21.06 -28.59
C MET A 477 -31.92 -21.98 -29.45
N GLY A 478 -32.33 -23.10 -28.92
CA GLY A 478 -33.17 -24.06 -29.59
C GLY A 478 -33.13 -25.41 -28.93
N SER A 479 -33.51 -26.43 -29.67
CA SER A 479 -33.40 -27.81 -29.20
C SER A 479 -31.97 -28.32 -29.34
N HIS A 480 -31.42 -28.87 -28.26
CA HIS A 480 -30.19 -29.65 -28.26
C HIS A 480 -30.45 -31.00 -27.60
N HIS A 481 -29.63 -31.99 -27.89
CA HIS A 481 -29.78 -33.32 -27.32
C HIS A 481 -29.62 -33.30 -25.80
N ILE A 482 -30.66 -33.72 -25.10
CA ILE A 482 -30.62 -34.00 -23.67
C ILE A 482 -30.72 -35.50 -23.49
N PRO A 483 -29.76 -36.19 -22.86
CA PRO A 483 -29.83 -37.64 -22.66
C PRO A 483 -31.06 -38.04 -21.84
N HIS A 484 -31.83 -39.04 -22.35
CA HIS A 484 -32.95 -39.62 -21.63
C HIS A 484 -32.48 -40.78 -20.74
N TRP A 485 -32.28 -40.48 -19.44
CA TRP A 485 -31.87 -41.48 -18.46
C TRP A 485 -33.09 -41.98 -17.71
N GLY A 486 -33.28 -43.33 -17.65
CA GLY A 486 -34.38 -43.95 -16.91
C GLY A 486 -35.76 -43.90 -17.59
N ALA A 487 -35.83 -43.66 -18.91
CA ALA A 487 -37.04 -43.78 -19.72
C ALA A 487 -37.21 -45.18 -20.31
#